data_f97b15019e71d17098e293e9769a8c66
#
_entry.id   f97b15019e71d17098e293e9769a8c66
#
_cell.length_a   1.000
_cell.length_b   1.000
_cell.length_c   1.000
_cell.angle_alpha   90.00
_cell.angle_beta   90.00
_cell.angle_gamma   90.00
#
_symmetry.space_group_name_H-M   'P 1'
#
loop_
_entity.id
_entity.type
_entity.pdbx_description
1 polymer ?
#
loop_
_entity_poly.entity_id
_entity_poly.type
_entity_poly.pdbx_seq_one_letter_code
_entity_poly.pdbx_strand_id
1 'polypeptide(L)'
;MRFITAGESHGPELTTIIEGLPAGLPLSPEDINKELARRQGGYGRGGRMLIEKDQVKITSGIRHGKTLGSPVTLIVENKDWKNWTSVMSIAEVPEKEKKIRRLNKPRPGHADLVGGIKYQHDDLRNVLERSSARETTMRVAIGAVAKKLLKELDIEVAGHVAVLGGIKATIPENLTVQEIQERSENSDVRVLDPTVEEAMRQLIDQTKKNGDTIGGVVEVVVGGVPIGLGSYVQWDRKLDAKIAQAVTSINAFKGVEFGIGFEMGSKPGSQVMDEIVWNEQTGYTRTSNNLGGFEGGMTNGMPIVVRGVMKPIPTLYKPLQSVNIDTKEPYKASVERSDSTAVPAASVVCEAVVATEVAQAMLEKFGSDAFEQMKTEVKNYRHYTQTF
;
A
#
# COMPACT_ATOMS: atom_id res chain seq x y z
N MET A 1 1.95 15.42 -7.31
CA MET A 1 0.96 14.44 -7.83
C MET A 1 -0.23 14.39 -6.88
N ARG A 2 -1.46 14.49 -7.37
CA ARG A 2 -2.70 14.39 -6.59
C ARG A 2 -3.59 13.31 -7.21
N PHE A 3 -4.36 12.60 -6.40
CA PHE A 3 -5.27 11.59 -6.94
C PHE A 3 -6.56 11.49 -6.12
N ILE A 4 -7.61 10.99 -6.77
CA ILE A 4 -8.89 10.65 -6.16
C ILE A 4 -9.24 9.24 -6.59
N THR A 5 -9.69 8.40 -5.64
CA THR A 5 -10.20 7.05 -5.91
C THR A 5 -11.71 7.00 -5.69
N ALA A 6 -12.41 6.27 -6.52
CA ALA A 6 -13.85 6.06 -6.44
C ALA A 6 -14.21 4.60 -6.73
N GLY A 7 -15.45 4.23 -6.41
CA GLY A 7 -16.01 2.89 -6.64
C GLY A 7 -16.15 2.07 -5.36
N GLU A 8 -17.14 1.19 -5.37
CA GLU A 8 -17.52 0.27 -4.30
C GLU A 8 -16.99 -1.13 -4.60
N SER A 9 -16.80 -1.94 -3.54
CA SER A 9 -16.23 -3.29 -3.64
C SER A 9 -16.98 -4.20 -4.63
N HIS A 10 -18.31 -4.08 -4.68
CA HIS A 10 -19.19 -4.85 -5.55
C HIS A 10 -19.95 -3.95 -6.54
N GLY A 11 -19.52 -2.70 -6.73
CA GLY A 11 -19.99 -1.83 -7.81
C GLY A 11 -19.45 -2.29 -9.17
N PRO A 12 -19.81 -1.59 -10.26
CA PRO A 12 -19.41 -1.99 -11.63
C PRO A 12 -17.90 -1.94 -11.84
N GLU A 13 -17.24 -0.94 -11.28
CA GLU A 13 -15.81 -0.68 -11.50
C GLU A 13 -15.20 0.15 -10.36
N LEU A 14 -13.87 0.18 -10.33
CA LEU A 14 -13.10 1.10 -9.52
C LEU A 14 -12.40 2.09 -10.45
N THR A 15 -12.35 3.35 -10.04
CA THR A 15 -11.79 4.43 -10.85
C THR A 15 -10.81 5.26 -10.03
N THR A 16 -9.74 5.73 -10.67
CA THR A 16 -8.88 6.78 -10.13
C THR A 16 -8.55 7.80 -11.18
N ILE A 17 -8.40 9.05 -10.76
CA ILE A 17 -7.85 10.15 -11.55
C ILE A 17 -6.57 10.60 -10.87
N ILE A 18 -5.49 10.68 -11.66
CA ILE A 18 -4.16 11.13 -11.21
C ILE A 18 -3.83 12.43 -11.95
N GLU A 19 -3.46 13.45 -11.21
CA GLU A 19 -3.05 14.77 -11.72
C GLU A 19 -1.63 15.11 -11.29
N GLY A 20 -0.91 15.89 -12.10
CA GLY A 20 0.44 16.38 -11.82
C GLY A 20 1.53 15.36 -12.18
N LEU A 21 1.30 14.53 -13.18
CA LEU A 21 2.34 13.72 -13.83
C LEU A 21 2.99 14.55 -14.95
N PRO A 22 4.33 14.50 -15.10
CA PRO A 22 5.01 15.22 -16.17
C PRO A 22 4.63 14.66 -17.55
N ALA A 23 4.57 15.53 -18.55
CA ALA A 23 4.44 15.11 -19.94
C ALA A 23 5.69 14.35 -20.39
N GLY A 24 5.49 13.30 -21.18
CA GLY A 24 6.59 12.51 -21.76
C GLY A 24 7.07 11.32 -20.94
N LEU A 25 6.51 11.05 -19.76
CA LEU A 25 6.81 9.84 -19.02
C LEU A 25 6.30 8.61 -19.81
N PRO A 26 7.16 7.61 -20.14
CA PRO A 26 6.72 6.34 -20.71
C PRO A 26 5.80 5.61 -19.74
N LEU A 27 4.62 5.22 -20.18
CA LEU A 27 3.65 4.48 -19.36
C LEU A 27 2.72 3.64 -20.23
N SER A 28 2.60 2.36 -19.89
CA SER A 28 1.73 1.40 -20.56
C SER A 28 0.75 0.73 -19.59
N PRO A 29 -0.35 0.13 -20.06
CA PRO A 29 -1.22 -0.70 -19.23
C PRO A 29 -0.47 -1.88 -18.56
N GLU A 30 0.53 -2.43 -19.23
CA GLU A 30 1.33 -3.56 -18.76
C GLU A 30 2.13 -3.21 -17.50
N ASP A 31 2.67 -1.98 -17.42
CA ASP A 31 3.37 -1.48 -16.23
C ASP A 31 2.45 -1.54 -14.99
N ILE A 32 1.16 -1.23 -15.18
CA ILE A 32 0.16 -1.22 -14.10
C ILE A 32 -0.37 -2.63 -13.82
N ASN A 33 -0.68 -3.38 -14.86
CA ASN A 33 -1.26 -4.73 -14.75
C ASN A 33 -0.32 -5.70 -14.03
N LYS A 34 1.00 -5.55 -14.20
CA LYS A 34 2.00 -6.32 -13.47
C LYS A 34 1.85 -6.11 -11.95
N GLU A 35 1.72 -4.88 -11.49
CA GLU A 35 1.57 -4.55 -10.07
C GLU A 35 0.21 -5.01 -9.52
N LEU A 36 -0.87 -4.89 -10.31
CA LEU A 36 -2.19 -5.41 -9.94
C LEU A 36 -2.17 -6.93 -9.78
N ALA A 37 -1.47 -7.66 -10.66
CA ALA A 37 -1.31 -9.11 -10.55
C ALA A 37 -0.53 -9.50 -9.28
N ARG A 38 0.54 -8.79 -8.93
CA ARG A 38 1.30 -8.98 -7.68
C ARG A 38 0.41 -8.84 -6.45
N ARG A 39 -0.44 -7.80 -6.40
CA ARG A 39 -1.41 -7.59 -5.31
C ARG A 39 -2.39 -8.74 -5.16
N GLN A 40 -2.77 -9.40 -6.23
CA GLN A 40 -3.71 -10.52 -6.22
C GLN A 40 -3.08 -11.85 -5.79
N GLY A 41 -1.75 -11.97 -5.82
CA GLY A 41 -1.00 -13.12 -5.38
C GLY A 41 -0.91 -13.28 -3.87
N GLY A 42 -0.20 -14.30 -3.43
CA GLY A 42 0.11 -14.61 -2.03
C GLY A 42 -0.69 -15.78 -1.47
N TYR A 43 -0.07 -16.53 -0.55
CA TYR A 43 -0.69 -17.65 0.15
C TYR A 43 -1.80 -17.19 1.10
N GLY A 44 -2.82 -18.01 1.30
CA GLY A 44 -3.94 -17.68 2.21
C GLY A 44 -5.04 -16.82 1.58
N ARG A 45 -4.98 -16.56 0.27
CA ARG A 45 -6.01 -15.79 -0.45
C ARG A 45 -7.29 -16.61 -0.66
N GLY A 46 -8.44 -15.92 -0.56
CA GLY A 46 -9.76 -16.53 -0.77
C GLY A 46 -10.15 -16.67 -2.24
N GLY A 47 -11.24 -17.39 -2.48
CA GLY A 47 -11.73 -17.72 -3.83
C GLY A 47 -12.08 -16.52 -4.73
N ARG A 48 -12.25 -15.31 -4.19
CA ARG A 48 -12.48 -14.10 -4.99
C ARG A 48 -11.30 -13.80 -5.92
N MET A 49 -10.07 -14.10 -5.52
CA MET A 49 -8.89 -13.87 -6.33
C MET A 49 -8.81 -14.77 -7.57
N LEU A 50 -9.55 -15.88 -7.57
CA LEU A 50 -9.68 -16.74 -8.76
C LEU A 50 -10.62 -16.15 -9.83
N ILE A 51 -11.56 -15.30 -9.41
CA ILE A 51 -12.56 -14.65 -10.29
C ILE A 51 -12.01 -13.33 -10.84
N GLU A 52 -11.42 -12.52 -9.96
CA GLU A 52 -10.91 -11.19 -10.29
C GLU A 52 -9.49 -11.32 -10.87
N LYS A 53 -9.34 -11.01 -12.14
CA LYS A 53 -8.04 -10.75 -12.77
C LYS A 53 -8.05 -9.28 -13.16
N ASP A 54 -7.52 -8.45 -12.26
CA ASP A 54 -7.53 -7.01 -12.41
C ASP A 54 -6.72 -6.59 -13.63
N GLN A 55 -7.37 -5.85 -14.53
CA GLN A 55 -6.76 -5.26 -15.72
C GLN A 55 -7.17 -3.80 -15.79
N VAL A 56 -6.19 -2.92 -15.95
CA VAL A 56 -6.44 -1.49 -16.07
C VAL A 56 -6.90 -1.12 -17.46
N LYS A 57 -7.90 -0.25 -17.55
CA LYS A 57 -8.25 0.52 -18.73
C LYS A 57 -7.83 1.97 -18.51
N ILE A 58 -7.00 2.50 -19.40
CA ILE A 58 -6.58 3.91 -19.38
C ILE A 58 -7.47 4.66 -20.35
N THR A 59 -8.17 5.71 -19.89
CA THR A 59 -9.13 6.44 -20.70
C THR A 59 -8.75 7.88 -21.00
N SER A 60 -7.72 8.41 -20.33
CA SER A 60 -7.19 9.76 -20.58
C SER A 60 -5.73 9.92 -20.16
N GLY A 61 -5.10 11.01 -20.58
CA GLY A 61 -3.79 11.46 -20.11
C GLY A 61 -2.59 10.76 -20.73
N ILE A 62 -2.78 9.79 -21.61
CA ILE A 62 -1.70 9.05 -22.30
C ILE A 62 -1.97 9.01 -23.80
N ARG A 63 -0.91 9.19 -24.59
CA ARG A 63 -0.94 9.04 -26.04
C ARG A 63 0.39 8.48 -26.54
N HIS A 64 0.34 7.48 -27.41
CA HIS A 64 1.53 6.85 -27.98
C HIS A 64 2.54 6.38 -26.93
N GLY A 65 2.01 5.80 -25.82
CA GLY A 65 2.83 5.26 -24.73
C GLY A 65 3.50 6.30 -23.82
N LYS A 66 3.09 7.58 -23.90
CA LYS A 66 3.63 8.65 -23.06
C LYS A 66 2.53 9.50 -22.45
N THR A 67 2.76 9.97 -21.22
CA THR A 67 1.88 10.93 -20.54
C THR A 67 1.85 12.27 -21.26
N LEU A 68 0.73 12.99 -21.14
CA LEU A 68 0.51 14.28 -21.79
C LEU A 68 0.64 15.48 -20.83
N GLY A 69 0.84 15.25 -19.51
CA GLY A 69 0.73 16.30 -18.49
C GLY A 69 -0.72 16.58 -18.05
N SER A 70 -1.71 16.08 -18.79
CA SER A 70 -3.13 16.13 -18.40
C SER A 70 -3.51 15.01 -17.45
N PRO A 71 -4.67 15.10 -16.74
CA PRO A 71 -5.10 14.04 -15.82
C PRO A 71 -5.19 12.65 -16.47
N VAL A 72 -4.62 11.66 -15.80
CA VAL A 72 -4.66 10.25 -16.20
C VAL A 72 -5.81 9.57 -15.47
N THR A 73 -6.74 8.96 -16.21
CA THR A 73 -7.86 8.19 -15.64
C THR A 73 -7.61 6.69 -15.83
N LEU A 74 -7.64 5.96 -14.72
CA LEU A 74 -7.50 4.52 -14.65
C LEU A 74 -8.80 3.89 -14.16
N ILE A 75 -9.26 2.84 -14.82
CA ILE A 75 -10.47 2.09 -14.50
C ILE A 75 -10.12 0.62 -14.39
N VAL A 76 -10.65 -0.07 -13.37
CA VAL A 76 -10.61 -1.53 -13.22
C VAL A 76 -12.02 -2.05 -13.02
N GLU A 77 -12.49 -2.89 -13.93
CA GLU A 77 -13.83 -3.50 -13.87
C GLU A 77 -13.90 -4.55 -12.75
N ASN A 78 -15.04 -4.60 -12.06
CA ASN A 78 -15.37 -5.66 -11.11
C ASN A 78 -16.11 -6.80 -11.84
N LYS A 79 -15.44 -7.93 -12.07
CA LYS A 79 -16.02 -9.06 -12.81
C LYS A 79 -17.17 -9.74 -12.10
N ASP A 80 -17.26 -9.59 -10.77
CA ASP A 80 -18.39 -10.08 -9.97
C ASP A 80 -19.63 -9.18 -10.03
N TRP A 81 -19.56 -8.00 -10.67
CA TRP A 81 -20.67 -7.03 -10.81
C TRP A 81 -21.99 -7.65 -11.28
N LYS A 82 -21.94 -8.59 -12.21
CA LYS A 82 -23.14 -9.27 -12.73
C LYS A 82 -24.02 -9.92 -11.65
N ASN A 83 -23.45 -10.28 -10.50
CA ASN A 83 -24.13 -10.88 -9.36
C ASN A 83 -24.63 -9.85 -8.34
N TRP A 84 -24.39 -8.55 -8.58
CA TRP A 84 -24.64 -7.47 -7.64
C TRP A 84 -25.51 -6.34 -8.22
N THR A 85 -25.95 -6.43 -9.46
CA THR A 85 -26.64 -5.36 -10.19
C THR A 85 -27.89 -4.82 -9.48
N SER A 86 -28.69 -5.67 -8.83
CA SER A 86 -29.86 -5.22 -8.05
C SER A 86 -29.45 -4.70 -6.65
N VAL A 87 -28.49 -5.39 -5.99
CA VAL A 87 -28.05 -5.02 -4.63
C VAL A 87 -27.35 -3.68 -4.61
N MET A 88 -26.53 -3.39 -5.64
CA MET A 88 -25.75 -2.17 -5.80
C MET A 88 -26.32 -1.24 -6.87
N SER A 89 -27.63 -1.34 -7.15
CA SER A 89 -28.32 -0.47 -8.11
C SER A 89 -28.22 1.00 -7.68
N ILE A 90 -27.88 1.88 -8.63
CA ILE A 90 -27.95 3.34 -8.45
C ILE A 90 -29.40 3.87 -8.56
N ALA A 91 -30.28 3.11 -9.23
CA ALA A 91 -31.70 3.43 -9.29
C ALA A 91 -32.41 2.92 -8.04
N GLU A 92 -33.54 3.56 -7.71
CA GLU A 92 -34.41 3.08 -6.64
C GLU A 92 -34.89 1.67 -6.94
N VAL A 93 -34.93 0.81 -5.93
CA VAL A 93 -35.40 -0.57 -6.02
C VAL A 93 -36.53 -0.81 -5.01
N PRO A 94 -37.41 -1.80 -5.24
CA PRO A 94 -38.48 -2.16 -4.30
C PRO A 94 -37.93 -2.51 -2.90
N GLU A 95 -38.68 -2.23 -1.85
CA GLU A 95 -38.30 -2.49 -0.45
C GLU A 95 -37.87 -3.94 -0.18
N LYS A 96 -38.43 -4.90 -0.89
CA LYS A 96 -38.04 -6.31 -0.80
C LYS A 96 -36.60 -6.52 -1.27
N GLU A 97 -36.17 -5.82 -2.31
CA GLU A 97 -34.81 -5.91 -2.87
C GLU A 97 -33.78 -5.19 -2.00
N LYS A 98 -34.14 -4.06 -1.37
CA LYS A 98 -33.27 -3.34 -0.40
C LYS A 98 -32.83 -4.21 0.76
N LYS A 99 -33.63 -5.23 1.13
CA LYS A 99 -33.33 -6.18 2.22
C LYS A 99 -32.38 -7.29 1.80
N ILE A 100 -32.15 -7.48 0.49
CA ILE A 100 -31.22 -8.50 -0.01
C ILE A 100 -29.81 -8.07 0.33
N ARG A 101 -29.07 -8.94 1.04
CA ARG A 101 -27.69 -8.68 1.50
C ARG A 101 -27.54 -7.44 2.39
N ARG A 102 -28.63 -6.95 3.01
CA ARG A 102 -28.56 -5.88 4.02
C ARG A 102 -27.69 -6.33 5.20
N LEU A 103 -26.86 -5.43 5.68
CA LEU A 103 -25.91 -5.69 6.76
C LEU A 103 -26.31 -4.88 8.00
N ASN A 104 -26.79 -5.58 9.04
CA ASN A 104 -27.24 -4.96 10.29
C ASN A 104 -26.54 -5.53 11.56
N LYS A 105 -25.50 -6.33 11.38
CA LYS A 105 -24.71 -6.94 12.45
C LYS A 105 -23.25 -6.58 12.25
N PRO A 106 -22.82 -5.42 12.80
CA PRO A 106 -21.48 -4.87 12.53
C PRO A 106 -20.38 -5.80 13.02
N ARG A 107 -19.27 -5.82 12.31
CA ARG A 107 -18.09 -6.61 12.65
C ARG A 107 -17.20 -5.81 13.62
N PRO A 108 -16.80 -6.39 14.77
CA PRO A 108 -15.82 -5.78 15.65
C PRO A 108 -14.51 -5.48 14.90
N GLY A 109 -13.98 -4.26 15.08
CA GLY A 109 -12.74 -3.83 14.44
C GLY A 109 -12.87 -3.44 12.94
N HIS A 110 -14.08 -3.44 12.37
CA HIS A 110 -14.38 -2.93 11.04
C HIS A 110 -15.04 -1.54 11.10
N ALA A 111 -15.13 -0.86 9.95
CA ALA A 111 -15.76 0.46 9.85
C ALA A 111 -17.29 0.43 10.01
N ASP A 112 -17.94 -0.73 9.94
CA ASP A 112 -19.38 -0.90 9.80
C ASP A 112 -20.19 -0.01 10.75
N LEU A 113 -20.03 -0.18 12.06
CA LEU A 113 -20.82 0.55 13.06
C LEU A 113 -20.51 2.04 13.09
N VAL A 114 -19.21 2.38 13.16
CA VAL A 114 -18.80 3.79 13.28
C VAL A 114 -19.11 4.58 12.02
N GLY A 115 -19.01 3.95 10.86
CA GLY A 115 -19.38 4.54 9.58
C GLY A 115 -20.90 4.70 9.46
N GLY A 116 -21.67 3.69 9.88
CA GLY A 116 -23.14 3.76 9.93
C GLY A 116 -23.63 4.91 10.80
N ILE A 117 -23.07 5.07 11.99
CA ILE A 117 -23.40 6.18 12.90
C ILE A 117 -23.01 7.52 12.27
N LYS A 118 -21.78 7.65 11.77
CA LYS A 118 -21.25 8.90 11.23
C LYS A 118 -22.06 9.43 10.04
N TYR A 119 -22.41 8.53 9.12
CA TYR A 119 -23.09 8.89 7.86
C TYR A 119 -24.60 8.60 7.90
N GLN A 120 -25.16 8.19 9.06
CA GLN A 120 -26.57 7.91 9.29
C GLN A 120 -27.14 6.84 8.34
N HIS A 121 -26.35 5.76 8.14
CA HIS A 121 -26.78 4.61 7.37
C HIS A 121 -27.43 3.56 8.26
N ASP A 122 -28.60 3.12 7.89
CA ASP A 122 -29.34 1.98 8.48
C ASP A 122 -28.97 0.64 7.85
N ASP A 123 -28.37 0.67 6.66
CA ASP A 123 -27.72 -0.48 6.04
C ASP A 123 -26.19 -0.29 6.06
N LEU A 124 -25.53 -1.09 6.90
CA LEU A 124 -24.06 -1.02 7.06
C LEU A 124 -23.31 -1.53 5.83
N ARG A 125 -24.02 -2.10 4.83
CA ARG A 125 -23.42 -2.41 3.53
C ARG A 125 -22.89 -1.17 2.84
N ASN A 126 -23.57 -0.03 2.98
CA ASN A 126 -23.12 1.25 2.42
C ASN A 126 -21.73 1.64 2.93
N VAL A 127 -21.41 1.28 4.17
CA VAL A 127 -20.06 1.50 4.75
C VAL A 127 -19.10 0.43 4.26
N LEU A 128 -19.50 -0.85 4.28
CA LEU A 128 -18.64 -1.98 3.90
C LEU A 128 -18.10 -1.83 2.49
N GLU A 129 -18.95 -1.45 1.55
CA GLU A 129 -18.60 -1.41 0.13
C GLU A 129 -17.42 -0.47 -0.15
N ARG A 130 -17.39 0.71 0.48
CA ARG A 130 -16.29 1.66 0.30
C ARG A 130 -15.10 1.40 1.24
N SER A 131 -15.34 0.90 2.45
CA SER A 131 -14.27 0.59 3.42
C SER A 131 -13.56 -0.74 3.16
N SER A 132 -13.99 -1.48 2.16
CA SER A 132 -13.38 -2.73 1.73
C SER A 132 -11.96 -2.55 1.22
N ALA A 133 -11.08 -3.53 1.50
CA ALA A 133 -9.73 -3.57 0.96
C ALA A 133 -9.67 -3.67 -0.59
N ARG A 134 -10.81 -3.83 -1.28
CA ARG A 134 -10.92 -3.76 -2.74
C ARG A 134 -10.46 -2.39 -3.27
N GLU A 135 -10.65 -1.30 -2.51
CA GLU A 135 -10.19 0.04 -2.90
C GLU A 135 -8.66 0.10 -3.10
N THR A 136 -7.90 -0.75 -2.41
CA THR A 136 -6.44 -0.80 -2.57
C THR A 136 -5.99 -1.22 -3.96
N THR A 137 -6.87 -1.76 -4.80
CA THR A 137 -6.62 -1.96 -6.24
C THR A 137 -6.21 -0.65 -6.91
N MET A 138 -6.95 0.43 -6.64
CA MET A 138 -6.60 1.75 -7.18
C MET A 138 -5.34 2.35 -6.55
N ARG A 139 -5.10 2.07 -5.25
CA ARG A 139 -3.84 2.48 -4.59
C ARG A 139 -2.62 1.82 -5.26
N VAL A 140 -2.73 0.55 -5.62
CA VAL A 140 -1.67 -0.18 -6.34
C VAL A 140 -1.54 0.32 -7.78
N ALA A 141 -2.64 0.62 -8.47
CA ALA A 141 -2.59 1.19 -9.82
C ALA A 141 -1.87 2.56 -9.83
N ILE A 142 -2.14 3.43 -8.84
CA ILE A 142 -1.45 4.71 -8.66
C ILE A 142 0.04 4.47 -8.33
N GLY A 143 0.31 3.55 -7.41
CA GLY A 143 1.67 3.18 -7.03
C GLY A 143 2.49 2.60 -8.19
N ALA A 144 1.86 1.88 -9.12
CA ALA A 144 2.51 1.39 -10.34
C ALA A 144 2.98 2.54 -11.24
N VAL A 145 2.15 3.59 -11.40
CA VAL A 145 2.54 4.81 -12.12
C VAL A 145 3.70 5.51 -11.41
N ALA A 146 3.62 5.63 -10.08
CA ALA A 146 4.69 6.21 -9.26
C ALA A 146 6.00 5.41 -9.36
N LYS A 147 5.95 4.09 -9.26
CA LYS A 147 7.12 3.20 -9.44
C LYS A 147 7.72 3.34 -10.83
N LYS A 148 6.89 3.49 -11.88
CA LYS A 148 7.38 3.71 -13.24
C LYS A 148 8.16 5.03 -13.32
N LEU A 149 7.64 6.13 -12.77
CA LEU A 149 8.34 7.42 -12.72
C LEU A 149 9.66 7.30 -11.94
N LEU A 150 9.64 6.65 -10.77
CA LEU A 150 10.81 6.47 -9.94
C LEU A 150 11.90 5.63 -10.63
N LYS A 151 11.50 4.53 -11.29
CA LYS A 151 12.41 3.65 -12.02
C LYS A 151 13.15 4.38 -13.15
N GLU A 152 12.47 5.27 -13.87
CA GLU A 152 13.07 6.09 -14.92
C GLU A 152 14.06 7.15 -14.36
N LEU A 153 14.10 7.31 -13.03
CA LEU A 153 15.00 8.20 -12.29
C LEU A 153 16.02 7.41 -11.42
N ASP A 154 16.22 6.11 -11.71
CA ASP A 154 17.10 5.20 -10.98
C ASP A 154 16.76 5.06 -9.48
N ILE A 155 15.46 5.09 -9.16
CA ILE A 155 14.94 4.85 -7.81
C ILE A 155 14.10 3.59 -7.84
N GLU A 156 14.44 2.63 -6.98
CA GLU A 156 13.78 1.33 -6.90
C GLU A 156 13.02 1.18 -5.57
N VAL A 157 11.89 0.47 -5.61
CA VAL A 157 11.03 0.24 -4.44
C VAL A 157 10.68 -1.24 -4.38
N ALA A 158 10.90 -1.88 -3.24
CA ALA A 158 10.51 -3.27 -3.01
C ALA A 158 9.87 -3.45 -1.63
N GLY A 159 8.85 -4.29 -1.56
CA GLY A 159 8.15 -4.63 -0.33
C GLY A 159 8.18 -6.13 -0.06
N HIS A 160 8.32 -6.51 1.22
CA HIS A 160 8.30 -7.89 1.67
C HIS A 160 7.61 -8.05 3.03
N VAL A 161 7.43 -9.28 3.45
CA VAL A 161 6.87 -9.63 4.76
C VAL A 161 8.01 -9.84 5.76
N ALA A 162 8.01 -9.10 6.86
CA ALA A 162 8.97 -9.22 7.94
C ALA A 162 8.47 -10.13 9.08
N VAL A 163 7.14 -10.10 9.35
CA VAL A 163 6.51 -10.93 10.39
C VAL A 163 5.14 -11.39 9.90
N LEU A 164 4.79 -12.65 10.11
CA LEU A 164 3.45 -13.16 9.84
C LEU A 164 2.97 -14.00 11.01
N GLY A 165 1.87 -13.58 11.66
CA GLY A 165 1.28 -14.31 12.79
C GLY A 165 2.23 -14.54 13.97
N GLY A 166 3.23 -13.67 14.15
CA GLY A 166 4.27 -13.77 15.18
C GLY A 166 5.54 -14.50 14.73
N ILE A 167 5.54 -15.18 13.58
CA ILE A 167 6.75 -15.78 13.00
C ILE A 167 7.55 -14.65 12.33
N LYS A 168 8.77 -14.40 12.81
CA LYS A 168 9.68 -13.40 12.28
C LYS A 168 10.60 -14.03 11.23
N ALA A 169 10.72 -13.36 10.07
CA ALA A 169 11.73 -13.69 9.08
C ALA A 169 13.05 -13.01 9.42
N THR A 170 14.16 -13.70 9.19
CA THR A 170 15.48 -13.06 9.21
C THR A 170 15.67 -12.27 7.93
N ILE A 171 15.97 -10.97 8.06
CA ILE A 171 16.23 -10.12 6.89
C ILE A 171 17.74 -10.17 6.65
N PRO A 172 18.22 -10.71 5.51
CA PRO A 172 19.63 -10.74 5.19
C PRO A 172 20.20 -9.32 5.05
N GLU A 173 21.40 -9.10 5.55
CA GLU A 173 22.08 -7.81 5.42
C GLU A 173 22.55 -7.54 3.99
N ASN A 174 22.71 -6.27 3.65
CA ASN A 174 23.32 -5.79 2.41
C ASN A 174 22.61 -6.23 1.11
N LEU A 175 21.32 -6.53 1.15
CA LEU A 175 20.55 -6.78 -0.06
C LEU A 175 20.29 -5.48 -0.82
N THR A 176 20.47 -5.53 -2.12
CA THR A 176 19.96 -4.49 -3.03
C THR A 176 18.44 -4.54 -3.08
N VAL A 177 17.80 -3.44 -3.46
CA VAL A 177 16.32 -3.39 -3.62
C VAL A 177 15.85 -4.40 -4.68
N GLN A 178 16.65 -4.62 -5.73
CA GLN A 178 16.36 -5.62 -6.74
C GLN A 178 16.38 -7.05 -6.17
N GLU A 179 17.38 -7.40 -5.34
CA GLU A 179 17.43 -8.72 -4.68
C GLU A 179 16.27 -8.91 -3.71
N ILE A 180 15.85 -7.85 -2.98
CA ILE A 180 14.65 -7.88 -2.14
C ILE A 180 13.42 -8.19 -3.01
N GLN A 181 13.26 -7.49 -4.13
CA GLN A 181 12.17 -7.71 -5.08
C GLN A 181 12.16 -9.16 -5.60
N GLU A 182 13.29 -9.67 -6.08
CA GLU A 182 13.41 -11.01 -6.63
C GLU A 182 13.09 -12.10 -5.58
N ARG A 183 13.65 -11.99 -4.37
CA ARG A 183 13.39 -12.95 -3.29
C ARG A 183 11.93 -12.92 -2.84
N SER A 184 11.36 -11.74 -2.65
CA SER A 184 9.96 -11.61 -2.24
C SER A 184 8.98 -12.14 -3.28
N GLU A 185 9.26 -11.99 -4.57
CA GLU A 185 8.42 -12.53 -5.66
C GLU A 185 8.52 -14.06 -5.78
N ASN A 186 9.65 -14.65 -5.41
CA ASN A 186 9.84 -16.10 -5.42
C ASN A 186 9.19 -16.81 -4.23
N SER A 187 8.70 -16.07 -3.24
CA SER A 187 8.00 -16.58 -2.05
C SER A 187 6.50 -16.27 -2.12
N ASP A 188 5.63 -17.25 -1.98
CA ASP A 188 4.17 -17.04 -1.96
C ASP A 188 3.67 -16.39 -0.64
N VAL A 189 4.50 -16.36 0.41
CA VAL A 189 4.30 -15.56 1.63
C VAL A 189 5.12 -14.27 1.64
N ARG A 190 5.90 -14.02 0.56
CA ARG A 190 6.68 -12.83 0.30
C ARG A 190 7.75 -12.50 1.33
N VAL A 191 8.38 -13.51 1.91
CA VAL A 191 9.51 -13.37 2.84
C VAL A 191 10.86 -13.43 2.11
N LEU A 192 11.91 -12.86 2.74
CA LEU A 192 13.29 -12.95 2.25
C LEU A 192 14.04 -14.16 2.82
N ASP A 193 13.50 -14.78 3.84
CA ASP A 193 14.04 -15.94 4.56
C ASP A 193 13.24 -17.20 4.20
N PRO A 194 13.78 -18.08 3.35
CA PRO A 194 13.07 -19.27 2.93
C PRO A 194 12.89 -20.30 4.08
N THR A 195 13.65 -20.17 5.16
CA THR A 195 13.60 -21.15 6.29
C THR A 195 12.30 -21.07 7.08
N VAL A 196 11.59 -19.94 7.04
CA VAL A 196 10.33 -19.74 7.76
C VAL A 196 9.08 -19.91 6.90
N GLU A 197 9.23 -20.07 5.58
CA GLU A 197 8.08 -20.13 4.66
C GLU A 197 7.10 -21.24 5.00
N GLU A 198 7.59 -22.46 5.21
CA GLU A 198 6.73 -23.61 5.50
C GLU A 198 5.99 -23.44 6.82
N ALA A 199 6.66 -22.91 7.86
CA ALA A 199 6.02 -22.61 9.13
C ALA A 199 4.92 -21.55 8.99
N MET A 200 5.13 -20.53 8.14
CA MET A 200 4.12 -19.51 7.86
C MET A 200 2.92 -20.09 7.10
N ARG A 201 3.13 -20.95 6.10
CA ARG A 201 2.05 -21.63 5.38
C ARG A 201 1.21 -22.50 6.33
N GLN A 202 1.85 -23.30 7.15
CA GLN A 202 1.17 -24.15 8.15
C GLN A 202 0.37 -23.31 9.14
N LEU A 203 0.90 -22.18 9.59
CA LEU A 203 0.18 -21.25 10.47
C LEU A 203 -1.06 -20.67 9.77
N ILE A 204 -0.96 -20.27 8.50
CA ILE A 204 -2.08 -19.78 7.70
C ILE A 204 -3.17 -20.86 7.58
N ASP A 205 -2.79 -22.08 7.23
CA ASP A 205 -3.73 -23.21 7.08
C ASP A 205 -4.42 -23.57 8.40
N GLN A 206 -3.67 -23.60 9.49
CA GLN A 206 -4.24 -23.82 10.83
C GLN A 206 -5.20 -22.69 11.22
N THR A 207 -4.86 -21.45 10.94
CA THR A 207 -5.70 -20.27 11.18
C THR A 207 -7.02 -20.38 10.39
N LYS A 208 -6.93 -20.69 9.11
CA LYS A 208 -8.08 -20.92 8.23
C LYS A 208 -8.97 -22.05 8.75
N LYS A 209 -8.39 -23.18 9.17
CA LYS A 209 -9.11 -24.31 9.74
C LYS A 209 -9.85 -23.94 11.03
N ASN A 210 -9.27 -23.04 11.83
CA ASN A 210 -9.89 -22.55 13.07
C ASN A 210 -10.97 -21.47 12.83
N GLY A 211 -11.17 -21.04 11.60
CA GLY A 211 -12.10 -19.95 11.24
C GLY A 211 -11.65 -18.57 11.72
N ASP A 212 -10.34 -18.38 11.92
CA ASP A 212 -9.72 -17.16 12.44
C ASP A 212 -8.90 -16.43 11.38
N THR A 213 -8.28 -15.32 11.76
CA THR A 213 -7.42 -14.49 10.89
C THR A 213 -6.14 -14.08 11.61
N ILE A 214 -5.07 -13.87 10.87
CA ILE A 214 -3.78 -13.39 11.39
C ILE A 214 -3.29 -12.17 10.65
N GLY A 215 -2.59 -11.30 11.37
CA GLY A 215 -1.90 -10.12 10.87
C GLY A 215 -0.40 -10.33 10.76
N GLY A 216 0.33 -9.25 10.53
CA GLY A 216 1.78 -9.28 10.42
C GLY A 216 2.40 -7.90 10.23
N VAL A 217 3.68 -7.90 9.93
CA VAL A 217 4.46 -6.70 9.64
C VAL A 217 5.05 -6.82 8.24
N VAL A 218 4.87 -5.79 7.45
CA VAL A 218 5.51 -5.65 6.15
C VAL A 218 6.60 -4.59 6.21
N GLU A 219 7.64 -4.75 5.40
CA GLU A 219 8.71 -3.78 5.25
C GLU A 219 8.81 -3.35 3.80
N VAL A 220 9.07 -2.08 3.58
CA VAL A 220 9.34 -1.49 2.26
C VAL A 220 10.69 -0.80 2.29
N VAL A 221 11.50 -1.08 1.29
CA VAL A 221 12.82 -0.47 1.08
C VAL A 221 12.79 0.33 -0.21
N VAL A 222 13.28 1.58 -0.17
CA VAL A 222 13.46 2.43 -1.35
C VAL A 222 14.92 2.80 -1.49
N GLY A 223 15.52 2.38 -2.59
CA GLY A 223 16.91 2.67 -2.93
C GLY A 223 17.05 3.74 -4.00
N GLY A 224 18.22 4.39 -4.06
CA GLY A 224 18.54 5.38 -5.08
C GLY A 224 17.92 6.77 -4.88
N VAL A 225 17.29 7.02 -3.72
CA VAL A 225 16.72 8.36 -3.42
C VAL A 225 17.81 9.41 -3.25
N PRO A 226 17.67 10.60 -3.87
CA PRO A 226 18.60 11.69 -3.63
C PRO A 226 18.47 12.25 -2.20
N ILE A 227 19.51 12.84 -1.69
CA ILE A 227 19.47 13.60 -0.42
C ILE A 227 18.48 14.77 -0.54
N GLY A 228 17.71 15.03 0.52
CA GLY A 228 16.89 16.25 0.61
C GLY A 228 15.52 16.19 -0.07
N LEU A 229 14.91 15.01 -0.18
CA LEU A 229 13.46 14.90 -0.41
C LEU A 229 12.72 15.15 0.91
N GLY A 230 11.64 15.90 0.85
CA GLY A 230 10.96 16.41 2.05
C GLY A 230 11.57 17.72 2.55
N SER A 231 11.15 18.19 3.72
CA SER A 231 11.64 19.45 4.27
C SER A 231 11.51 19.51 5.79
N TYR A 232 12.51 20.07 6.46
CA TYR A 232 12.46 20.37 7.91
C TYR A 232 11.77 21.71 8.21
N VAL A 233 11.56 22.54 7.20
CA VAL A 233 11.13 23.94 7.34
C VAL A 233 9.73 24.05 7.94
N GLN A 234 8.87 23.06 7.69
CA GLN A 234 7.52 23.00 8.25
C GLN A 234 7.12 21.54 8.50
N TRP A 235 6.37 21.28 9.57
CA TRP A 235 6.04 19.94 10.05
C TRP A 235 5.29 19.06 9.00
N ASP A 236 4.38 19.65 8.23
CA ASP A 236 3.58 18.98 7.20
C ASP A 236 4.33 18.74 5.86
N ARG A 237 5.57 19.20 5.78
CA ARG A 237 6.47 18.98 4.64
C ARG A 237 7.50 17.88 4.87
N LYS A 238 7.52 17.29 6.05
CA LYS A 238 8.37 16.14 6.39
C LYS A 238 7.94 14.91 5.62
N LEU A 239 8.85 14.27 4.88
CA LEU A 239 8.52 13.12 4.04
C LEU A 239 8.25 11.84 4.84
N ASP A 240 8.96 11.61 5.93
CA ASP A 240 8.68 10.50 6.86
C ASP A 240 7.25 10.59 7.43
N ALA A 241 6.79 11.79 7.79
CA ALA A 241 5.42 12.02 8.25
C ALA A 241 4.38 11.75 7.15
N LYS A 242 4.63 12.17 5.91
CA LYS A 242 3.75 11.87 4.75
C LYS A 242 3.68 10.36 4.47
N ILE A 243 4.83 9.67 4.49
CA ILE A 243 4.88 8.20 4.34
C ILE A 243 4.14 7.52 5.49
N ALA A 244 4.33 7.94 6.74
CA ALA A 244 3.62 7.38 7.88
C ALA A 244 2.09 7.54 7.74
N GLN A 245 1.62 8.70 7.31
CA GLN A 245 0.20 8.94 7.00
C GLN A 245 -0.30 8.00 5.90
N ALA A 246 0.43 7.88 4.80
CA ALA A 246 0.05 7.01 3.69
C ALA A 246 -0.03 5.54 4.12
N VAL A 247 0.97 5.03 4.84
CA VAL A 247 0.99 3.65 5.34
C VAL A 247 -0.13 3.39 6.36
N THR A 248 -0.37 4.27 7.32
CA THR A 248 -1.48 4.11 8.28
C THR A 248 -2.85 4.24 7.65
N SER A 249 -2.96 4.87 6.47
CA SER A 249 -4.20 4.96 5.68
C SER A 249 -4.59 3.66 4.99
N ILE A 250 -3.69 2.67 4.90
CA ILE A 250 -3.99 1.36 4.33
C ILE A 250 -4.97 0.62 5.25
N ASN A 251 -5.97 -0.05 4.66
CA ASN A 251 -6.94 -0.84 5.40
C ASN A 251 -6.24 -1.83 6.35
N ALA A 252 -6.66 -1.84 7.61
CA ALA A 252 -6.13 -2.67 8.70
C ALA A 252 -4.74 -2.32 9.22
N PHE A 253 -4.01 -1.36 8.68
CA PHE A 253 -2.76 -0.89 9.26
C PHE A 253 -2.99 -0.10 10.53
N LYS A 254 -2.11 -0.27 11.56
CA LYS A 254 -2.26 0.29 12.91
C LYS A 254 -0.98 0.87 13.50
N GLY A 255 0.15 0.71 12.82
CA GLY A 255 1.41 1.30 13.26
C GLY A 255 2.41 1.37 12.13
N VAL A 256 3.34 2.28 12.26
CA VAL A 256 4.44 2.53 11.32
C VAL A 256 5.70 2.80 12.10
N GLU A 257 6.84 2.32 11.61
CA GLU A 257 8.15 2.64 12.13
C GLU A 257 9.17 2.78 10.99
N PHE A 258 10.24 3.52 11.23
CA PHE A 258 11.33 3.74 10.30
C PHE A 258 12.65 3.21 10.86
N GLY A 259 13.49 2.60 10.02
CA GLY A 259 14.77 2.04 10.42
C GLY A 259 14.60 0.97 11.51
N ILE A 260 15.33 1.12 12.64
CA ILE A 260 15.17 0.21 13.78
C ILE A 260 13.92 0.51 14.64
N GLY A 261 13.15 1.55 14.28
CA GLY A 261 11.81 1.80 14.82
C GLY A 261 11.77 2.01 16.33
N PHE A 262 10.82 1.36 16.99
CA PHE A 262 10.64 1.48 18.45
C PHE A 262 11.84 1.01 19.28
N GLU A 263 12.75 0.21 18.70
CA GLU A 263 13.98 -0.22 19.37
C GLU A 263 14.89 0.97 19.74
N MET A 264 14.81 2.08 18.99
CA MET A 264 15.55 3.32 19.29
C MET A 264 15.31 3.81 20.73
N GLY A 265 14.08 3.64 21.23
CA GLY A 265 13.70 4.10 22.57
C GLY A 265 14.40 3.35 23.72
N SER A 266 15.01 2.21 23.47
CA SER A 266 15.74 1.39 24.44
C SER A 266 17.26 1.54 24.37
N LYS A 267 17.79 2.34 23.42
CA LYS A 267 19.21 2.49 23.15
C LYS A 267 19.73 3.91 23.46
N PRO A 268 20.98 4.06 23.89
CA PRO A 268 21.62 5.37 23.99
C PRO A 268 21.84 5.96 22.58
N GLY A 269 21.83 7.30 22.48
CA GLY A 269 21.94 8.00 21.19
C GLY A 269 23.17 7.60 20.37
N SER A 270 24.31 7.33 21.01
CA SER A 270 25.54 6.88 20.33
C SER A 270 25.43 5.51 19.63
N GLN A 271 24.38 4.72 19.94
CA GLN A 271 24.12 3.44 19.29
C GLN A 271 22.99 3.53 18.25
N VAL A 272 22.36 4.69 18.12
CA VAL A 272 21.24 4.93 17.21
C VAL A 272 21.63 5.84 16.06
N MET A 273 22.36 6.95 16.35
CA MET A 273 22.68 7.94 15.33
C MET A 273 23.65 7.38 14.28
N ASP A 274 23.28 7.53 13.01
CA ASP A 274 24.07 7.07 11.88
C ASP A 274 25.21 8.05 11.62
N GLU A 275 26.47 7.62 11.84
CA GLU A 275 27.66 8.46 11.67
C GLU A 275 27.85 8.88 10.23
N ILE A 276 28.21 10.15 10.00
CA ILE A 276 28.39 10.74 8.69
C ILE A 276 29.83 10.49 8.20
N VAL A 277 29.95 9.98 6.99
CA VAL A 277 31.25 9.78 6.30
C VAL A 277 31.18 10.38 4.89
N TRP A 278 32.35 10.72 4.37
CA TRP A 278 32.51 11.27 3.03
C TRP A 278 33.63 10.57 2.27
N ASN A 279 33.43 10.35 0.99
CA ASN A 279 34.49 9.97 0.06
C ASN A 279 34.21 10.53 -1.35
N GLU A 280 35.23 10.58 -2.19
CA GLU A 280 35.18 11.21 -3.52
C GLU A 280 34.17 10.48 -4.48
N GLN A 281 33.97 9.18 -4.31
CA GLN A 281 33.10 8.40 -5.22
C GLN A 281 31.61 8.54 -4.90
N THR A 282 31.28 8.61 -3.63
CA THR A 282 29.86 8.58 -3.18
C THR A 282 29.37 9.90 -2.57
N GLY A 283 30.28 10.84 -2.26
CA GLY A 283 29.97 12.02 -1.47
C GLY A 283 29.66 11.66 -0.02
N TYR A 284 28.70 12.35 0.60
CA TYR A 284 28.26 12.09 1.98
C TYR A 284 27.36 10.86 2.07
N THR A 285 27.72 9.91 2.93
CA THR A 285 26.94 8.72 3.26
C THR A 285 26.88 8.51 4.79
N ARG A 286 26.35 7.36 5.21
CA ARG A 286 26.25 6.97 6.62
C ARG A 286 26.90 5.60 6.81
N THR A 287 27.45 5.35 8.01
CA THR A 287 28.06 4.05 8.38
C THR A 287 27.02 2.99 8.74
N SER A 288 25.79 3.42 9.07
CA SER A 288 24.65 2.59 9.41
C SER A 288 23.36 3.23 8.86
N ASN A 289 22.22 2.58 9.02
CA ASN A 289 20.93 3.10 8.59
C ASN A 289 19.84 2.86 9.65
N ASN A 290 20.17 3.11 10.91
CA ASN A 290 19.24 2.94 12.02
C ASN A 290 18.03 3.86 11.93
N LEU A 291 18.20 5.06 11.36
CA LEU A 291 17.15 6.07 11.18
C LEU A 291 16.27 5.81 9.94
N GLY A 292 16.58 4.75 9.16
CA GLY A 292 15.77 4.36 8.01
C GLY A 292 15.75 5.36 6.86
N GLY A 293 16.88 6.07 6.63
CA GLY A 293 17.05 6.97 5.49
C GLY A 293 16.56 8.40 5.72
N PHE A 294 16.18 8.76 6.96
CA PHE A 294 15.62 10.09 7.27
C PHE A 294 16.38 10.83 8.35
N GLU A 295 16.59 12.12 8.12
CA GLU A 295 17.08 13.09 9.10
C GLU A 295 16.26 14.37 8.99
N GLY A 296 15.65 14.81 10.09
CA GLY A 296 14.83 16.02 10.12
C GLY A 296 13.61 16.01 9.19
N GLY A 297 13.12 14.83 8.79
CA GLY A 297 12.01 14.68 7.85
C GLY A 297 12.41 14.76 6.37
N MET A 298 13.72 14.68 6.11
CA MET A 298 14.30 14.68 4.75
C MET A 298 15.10 13.39 4.52
N THR A 299 15.15 12.94 3.27
CA THR A 299 16.02 11.82 2.89
C THR A 299 17.49 12.22 3.04
N ASN A 300 18.33 11.28 3.54
CA ASN A 300 19.75 11.49 3.75
C ASN A 300 20.65 10.76 2.72
N GLY A 301 20.04 10.17 1.67
CA GLY A 301 20.73 9.41 0.63
C GLY A 301 20.89 7.91 0.93
N MET A 302 20.66 7.48 2.17
CA MET A 302 20.57 6.06 2.51
C MET A 302 19.22 5.50 2.06
N PRO A 303 19.09 4.16 1.91
CA PRO A 303 17.79 3.57 1.61
C PRO A 303 16.73 3.96 2.63
N ILE A 304 15.52 4.31 2.15
CA ILE A 304 14.37 4.43 3.04
C ILE A 304 13.97 3.03 3.48
N VAL A 305 13.82 2.82 4.78
CA VAL A 305 13.31 1.58 5.38
C VAL A 305 12.12 1.92 6.26
N VAL A 306 10.94 1.44 5.87
CA VAL A 306 9.69 1.66 6.60
C VAL A 306 8.95 0.35 6.81
N ARG A 307 8.45 0.14 8.03
CA ARG A 307 7.61 -1.01 8.40
C ARG A 307 6.21 -0.57 8.75
N GLY A 308 5.25 -1.38 8.35
CA GLY A 308 3.85 -1.18 8.72
C GLY A 308 3.27 -2.45 9.34
N VAL A 309 2.55 -2.31 10.46
CA VAL A 309 1.85 -3.44 11.08
C VAL A 309 0.40 -3.48 10.64
N MET A 310 -0.01 -4.62 10.07
CA MET A 310 -1.38 -4.94 9.71
C MET A 310 -2.01 -5.80 10.80
N LYS A 311 -3.12 -5.32 11.41
CA LYS A 311 -3.92 -6.15 12.31
C LYS A 311 -4.60 -7.29 11.55
N PRO A 312 -5.03 -8.38 12.22
CA PRO A 312 -5.86 -9.41 11.61
C PRO A 312 -7.10 -8.84 10.91
N ILE A 313 -7.56 -9.53 9.87
CA ILE A 313 -8.79 -9.15 9.14
C ILE A 313 -9.99 -9.29 10.09
N PRO A 314 -10.88 -8.29 10.19
CA PRO A 314 -11.97 -8.30 11.17
C PRO A 314 -13.16 -9.21 10.82
N THR A 315 -13.14 -9.84 9.65
CA THR A 315 -14.16 -10.81 9.23
C THR A 315 -13.66 -12.23 9.52
N LEU A 316 -14.24 -12.86 10.53
CA LEU A 316 -13.88 -14.21 10.95
C LEU A 316 -15.01 -15.18 10.61
N TYR A 317 -14.66 -16.40 10.15
CA TYR A 317 -15.63 -17.49 9.99
C TYR A 317 -16.12 -18.04 11.34
N LYS A 318 -15.36 -17.78 12.42
CA LYS A 318 -15.80 -17.93 13.82
C LYS A 318 -16.17 -16.54 14.36
N PRO A 319 -17.42 -16.07 14.10
CA PRO A 319 -17.78 -14.68 14.32
C PRO A 319 -17.76 -14.31 15.81
N LEU A 320 -17.23 -13.13 16.11
CA LEU A 320 -17.24 -12.54 17.45
C LEU A 320 -18.62 -12.03 17.83
N GLN A 321 -18.82 -11.72 19.10
CA GLN A 321 -20.04 -11.08 19.57
C GLN A 321 -20.19 -9.68 18.99
N SER A 322 -21.43 -9.34 18.65
CA SER A 322 -21.86 -8.06 18.13
C SER A 322 -23.28 -7.76 18.61
N VAL A 323 -23.93 -6.79 17.99
CA VAL A 323 -25.31 -6.37 18.29
C VAL A 323 -26.05 -6.19 16.96
N ASN A 324 -27.30 -6.62 16.90
CA ASN A 324 -28.19 -6.24 15.82
C ASN A 324 -28.56 -4.76 15.99
N ILE A 325 -28.25 -3.91 14.99
CA ILE A 325 -28.48 -2.47 15.10
C ILE A 325 -29.98 -2.08 15.10
N ASP A 326 -30.86 -2.96 14.61
CA ASP A 326 -32.31 -2.71 14.58
C ASP A 326 -32.95 -3.02 15.95
N THR A 327 -32.68 -4.21 16.51
CA THR A 327 -33.29 -4.68 17.77
C THR A 327 -32.52 -4.32 19.00
N LYS A 328 -31.23 -3.95 18.88
CA LYS A 328 -30.28 -3.71 19.99
C LYS A 328 -29.93 -4.98 20.80
N GLU A 329 -30.33 -6.13 20.35
CA GLU A 329 -30.05 -7.39 21.04
C GLU A 329 -28.66 -7.94 20.67
N PRO A 330 -27.99 -8.63 21.60
CA PRO A 330 -26.73 -9.34 21.32
C PRO A 330 -26.88 -10.31 20.17
N TYR A 331 -25.92 -10.32 19.27
CA TYR A 331 -25.90 -11.21 18.11
C TYR A 331 -24.47 -11.54 17.70
N LYS A 332 -24.29 -12.53 16.83
CA LYS A 332 -23.00 -12.79 16.18
C LYS A 332 -22.76 -11.79 15.04
N ALA A 333 -21.52 -11.32 14.90
CA ALA A 333 -21.13 -10.45 13.79
C ALA A 333 -21.40 -11.10 12.43
N SER A 334 -21.67 -10.26 11.43
CA SER A 334 -21.85 -10.74 10.05
C SER A 334 -20.59 -11.42 9.53
N VAL A 335 -20.78 -12.54 8.81
CA VAL A 335 -19.71 -13.26 8.12
C VAL A 335 -19.80 -12.97 6.64
N GLU A 336 -18.74 -12.40 6.09
CA GLU A 336 -18.54 -12.17 4.66
C GLU A 336 -17.40 -13.06 4.16
N ARG A 337 -17.30 -13.30 2.86
CA ARG A 337 -16.14 -14.00 2.29
C ARG A 337 -14.86 -13.22 2.59
N SER A 338 -13.88 -13.87 3.20
CA SER A 338 -12.64 -13.25 3.65
C SER A 338 -11.46 -14.19 3.48
N ASP A 339 -10.28 -13.61 3.40
CA ASP A 339 -9.00 -14.30 3.47
C ASP A 339 -8.68 -14.64 4.95
N SER A 340 -7.85 -15.66 5.21
CA SER A 340 -7.31 -15.93 6.56
C SER A 340 -6.18 -14.96 6.91
N THR A 341 -5.47 -14.46 5.91
CA THR A 341 -4.52 -13.36 6.02
C THR A 341 -4.46 -12.58 4.70
N ALA A 342 -4.11 -11.30 4.77
CA ALA A 342 -3.82 -10.48 3.60
C ALA A 342 -2.41 -9.87 3.67
N VAL A 343 -1.57 -10.30 4.61
CA VAL A 343 -0.23 -9.73 4.84
C VAL A 343 0.66 -9.80 3.60
N PRO A 344 0.73 -10.92 2.85
CA PRO A 344 1.53 -10.95 1.61
C PRO A 344 1.07 -9.88 0.59
N ALA A 345 -0.23 -9.75 0.34
CA ALA A 345 -0.75 -8.73 -0.55
C ALA A 345 -0.57 -7.31 0.01
N ALA A 346 -0.66 -7.15 1.34
CA ALA A 346 -0.45 -5.87 2.01
C ALA A 346 0.97 -5.33 1.82
N SER A 347 2.00 -6.19 1.64
CA SER A 347 3.34 -5.74 1.30
C SER A 347 3.39 -5.02 -0.05
N VAL A 348 2.65 -5.49 -1.05
CA VAL A 348 2.54 -4.85 -2.37
C VAL A 348 1.76 -3.53 -2.27
N VAL A 349 0.70 -3.48 -1.46
CA VAL A 349 -0.05 -2.24 -1.22
C VAL A 349 0.81 -1.20 -0.49
N CYS A 350 1.57 -1.63 0.52
CA CYS A 350 2.48 -0.75 1.27
C CYS A 350 3.59 -0.20 0.35
N GLU A 351 4.20 -1.06 -0.48
CA GLU A 351 5.15 -0.68 -1.52
C GLU A 351 4.58 0.41 -2.44
N ALA A 352 3.36 0.23 -2.91
CA ALA A 352 2.68 1.16 -3.80
C ALA A 352 2.43 2.54 -3.16
N VAL A 353 1.99 2.59 -1.90
CA VAL A 353 1.72 3.88 -1.25
C VAL A 353 3.01 4.61 -0.87
N VAL A 354 4.06 3.88 -0.46
CA VAL A 354 5.39 4.47 -0.21
C VAL A 354 5.97 5.04 -1.51
N ALA A 355 5.92 4.28 -2.60
CA ALA A 355 6.34 4.76 -3.92
C ALA A 355 5.60 6.03 -4.35
N THR A 356 4.30 6.13 -4.04
CA THR A 356 3.49 7.30 -4.35
C THR A 356 3.99 8.55 -3.62
N GLU A 357 4.30 8.46 -2.32
CA GLU A 357 4.81 9.58 -1.54
C GLU A 357 6.23 10.00 -1.97
N VAL A 358 7.10 9.03 -2.28
CA VAL A 358 8.44 9.32 -2.79
C VAL A 358 8.36 9.99 -4.17
N ALA A 359 7.51 9.50 -5.08
CA ALA A 359 7.28 10.13 -6.38
C ALA A 359 6.72 11.56 -6.24
N GLN A 360 5.79 11.77 -5.30
CA GLN A 360 5.28 13.09 -4.96
C GLN A 360 6.41 14.04 -4.53
N ALA A 361 7.30 13.58 -3.64
CA ALA A 361 8.42 14.39 -3.16
C ALA A 361 9.44 14.69 -4.28
N MET A 362 9.66 13.77 -5.22
CA MET A 362 10.47 13.99 -6.42
C MET A 362 9.87 15.09 -7.29
N LEU A 363 8.57 15.03 -7.56
CA LEU A 363 7.86 16.04 -8.36
C LEU A 363 7.82 17.42 -7.68
N GLU A 364 7.68 17.45 -6.36
CA GLU A 364 7.73 18.70 -5.57
C GLU A 364 9.11 19.37 -5.65
N LYS A 365 10.19 18.59 -5.70
CA LYS A 365 11.56 19.11 -5.70
C LYS A 365 12.06 19.49 -7.10
N PHE A 366 11.78 18.64 -8.10
CA PHE A 366 12.41 18.75 -9.44
C PHE A 366 11.45 19.21 -10.54
N GLY A 367 10.19 19.57 -10.19
CA GLY A 367 9.18 20.01 -11.14
C GLY A 367 8.43 18.86 -11.81
N SER A 368 7.29 19.19 -12.43
CA SER A 368 6.32 18.20 -12.92
C SER A 368 5.78 18.48 -14.33
N ASP A 369 6.34 19.43 -15.08
CA ASP A 369 5.80 19.79 -16.40
C ASP A 369 6.30 18.85 -17.50
N ALA A 370 7.62 18.65 -17.59
CA ALA A 370 8.25 17.82 -18.62
C ALA A 370 9.21 16.80 -18.01
N PHE A 371 9.05 15.53 -18.36
CA PHE A 371 9.83 14.45 -17.79
C PHE A 371 11.33 14.51 -18.11
N GLU A 372 11.70 14.87 -19.33
CA GLU A 372 13.11 15.01 -19.72
C GLU A 372 13.81 16.17 -19.00
N GLN A 373 13.08 17.26 -18.74
CA GLN A 373 13.60 18.35 -17.90
C GLN A 373 13.84 17.85 -16.48
N MET A 374 12.87 17.14 -15.88
CA MET A 374 12.99 16.54 -14.54
C MET A 374 14.22 15.61 -14.45
N LYS A 375 14.45 14.74 -15.45
CA LYS A 375 15.64 13.86 -15.50
C LYS A 375 16.93 14.67 -15.47
N THR A 376 16.99 15.75 -16.23
CA THR A 376 18.16 16.64 -16.27
C THR A 376 18.42 17.27 -14.90
N GLU A 377 17.37 17.78 -14.25
CA GLU A 377 17.48 18.41 -12.92
C GLU A 377 17.90 17.39 -11.83
N VAL A 378 17.36 16.18 -11.86
CA VAL A 378 17.77 15.09 -10.94
C VAL A 378 19.23 14.75 -11.13
N LYS A 379 19.72 14.63 -12.37
CA LYS A 379 21.13 14.36 -12.68
C LYS A 379 22.04 15.47 -12.17
N ASN A 380 21.71 16.72 -12.44
CA ASN A 380 22.47 17.88 -11.97
C ASN A 380 22.51 17.96 -10.45
N TYR A 381 21.39 17.68 -9.79
CA TYR A 381 21.30 17.70 -8.34
C TYR A 381 22.11 16.55 -7.69
N ARG A 382 22.11 15.35 -8.25
CA ARG A 382 22.96 14.25 -7.79
C ARG A 382 24.45 14.61 -7.87
N HIS A 383 24.87 15.25 -8.98
CA HIS A 383 26.23 15.74 -9.11
C HIS A 383 26.56 16.80 -8.05
N TYR A 384 25.66 17.77 -7.83
CA TYR A 384 25.84 18.77 -6.77
C TYR A 384 26.02 18.13 -5.39
N THR A 385 25.19 17.15 -5.01
CA THR A 385 25.29 16.50 -3.68
C THR A 385 26.54 15.68 -3.49
N GLN A 386 27.21 15.24 -4.56
CA GLN A 386 28.52 14.57 -4.50
C GLN A 386 29.66 15.56 -4.26
N THR A 387 29.50 16.79 -4.73
CA THR A 387 30.58 17.83 -4.69
C THR A 387 30.37 18.89 -3.61
N PHE A 388 29.27 18.82 -2.86
CA PHE A 388 28.94 19.76 -1.78
C PHE A 388 29.96 19.81 -0.66
#